data_6780de3b636af1c55f4dcf8f8e449aef
#
_entry.id   6780de3b636af1c55f4dcf8f8e449aef
#
_cell.length_a   1.000
_cell.length_b   1.000
_cell.length_c   1.000
_cell.angle_alpha   90.00
_cell.angle_beta   90.00
_cell.angle_gamma   90.00
#
_symmetry.space_group_name_H-M   'P 1'
#
loop_
_entity.id
_entity.type
_entity.pdbx_description
1 polymer ?
#
loop_
_entity_poly.entity_id
_entity_poly.type
_entity_poly.pdbx_seq_one_letter_code
_entity_poly.pdbx_strand_id
1 'polypeptide(L)'
;MSMIATAVVGGVATVAGAAMSARGARKAADAQSRSAEQGIQEQRRQFDAATQLFQPYVQAGVGSLEQQQALLGLGGPEAQAEAIQAIETGPRFQALARQGEEAILQNAAATGGLRGGNIQAALGQFRPQMLQSMIQQQYANLAGITDVGQASAARQAGAGQTTASNIGNLYGQQGAAQAGAQLVQGQAYGSAIGGIGNLFGQAMRYQAGQPQPTALASPQELSNLPVFQKF
;
A
#
# COMPACT_ATOMS: atom_id res chain seq x y z
N MET A 1 6.71 65.47 25.83
CA MET A 1 7.26 64.67 24.66
C MET A 1 7.63 63.25 24.98
N SER A 2 7.34 62.73 26.17
CA SER A 2 7.83 61.38 26.58
C SER A 2 6.84 60.23 26.32
N MET A 3 5.56 60.49 26.01
CA MET A 3 4.56 59.42 25.82
C MET A 3 4.48 58.86 24.39
N ILE A 4 4.98 59.54 23.37
CA ILE A 4 4.96 59.09 21.98
C ILE A 4 5.99 57.97 21.75
N ALA A 5 7.13 57.97 22.47
CA ALA A 5 8.17 56.97 22.37
C ALA A 5 7.73 55.60 22.86
N THR A 6 6.87 55.53 23.90
CA THR A 6 6.41 54.25 24.47
C THR A 6 5.42 53.48 23.58
N ALA A 7 4.57 54.22 22.84
CA ALA A 7 3.60 53.61 21.92
C ALA A 7 4.28 53.00 20.67
N VAL A 8 5.37 53.65 20.19
CA VAL A 8 6.11 53.11 19.03
C VAL A 8 6.88 51.84 19.38
N VAL A 9 7.44 51.76 20.59
CA VAL A 9 8.16 50.55 21.04
C VAL A 9 7.21 49.35 21.23
N GLY A 10 5.97 49.60 21.74
CA GLY A 10 4.94 48.53 21.87
C GLY A 10 4.46 48.00 20.52
N GLY A 11 4.30 48.86 19.52
CA GLY A 11 3.88 48.50 18.16
C GLY A 11 4.92 47.67 17.41
N VAL A 12 6.20 48.04 17.55
CA VAL A 12 7.31 47.27 16.91
C VAL A 12 7.49 45.90 17.55
N ALA A 13 7.29 45.76 18.87
CA ALA A 13 7.39 44.47 19.56
C ALA A 13 6.29 43.50 19.14
N THR A 14 5.05 43.94 18.91
CA THR A 14 3.95 43.10 18.45
C THR A 14 4.13 42.65 17.00
N VAL A 15 4.63 43.48 16.10
CA VAL A 15 4.94 43.14 14.71
C VAL A 15 6.13 42.15 14.64
N ALA A 16 7.16 42.37 15.45
CA ALA A 16 8.31 41.47 15.53
C ALA A 16 7.92 40.08 16.09
N GLY A 17 7.05 40.03 17.10
CA GLY A 17 6.51 38.77 17.64
C GLY A 17 5.68 38.00 16.62
N ALA A 18 4.80 38.67 15.88
CA ALA A 18 4.00 38.07 14.80
C ALA A 18 4.89 37.52 13.65
N ALA A 19 5.94 38.25 13.27
CA ALA A 19 6.88 37.79 12.24
C ALA A 19 7.70 36.60 12.67
N MET A 20 8.09 36.49 13.96
CA MET A 20 8.79 35.33 14.50
C MET A 20 7.90 34.08 14.55
N SER A 21 6.64 34.20 14.97
CA SER A 21 5.69 33.09 14.99
C SER A 21 5.36 32.59 13.59
N ALA A 22 5.20 33.48 12.60
CA ALA A 22 4.98 33.09 11.20
C ALA A 22 6.19 32.37 10.59
N ARG A 23 7.42 32.79 10.92
CA ARG A 23 8.64 32.08 10.50
C ARG A 23 8.80 30.72 11.16
N GLY A 24 8.43 30.61 12.43
CA GLY A 24 8.41 29.35 13.17
C GLY A 24 7.42 28.33 12.56
N ALA A 25 6.21 28.78 12.25
CA ALA A 25 5.18 27.96 11.63
C ALA A 25 5.60 27.46 10.23
N ARG A 26 6.23 28.31 9.41
CA ARG A 26 6.78 27.91 8.10
C ARG A 26 7.88 26.85 8.24
N LYS A 27 8.85 27.05 9.13
CA LYS A 27 9.92 26.07 9.38
C LYS A 27 9.37 24.74 9.85
N ALA A 28 8.35 24.73 10.70
CA ALA A 28 7.69 23.52 11.16
C ALA A 28 6.94 22.83 10.00
N ALA A 29 6.22 23.55 9.15
CA ALA A 29 5.54 23.02 7.97
C ALA A 29 6.54 22.45 6.95
N ASP A 30 7.66 23.14 6.69
CA ASP A 30 8.72 22.66 5.80
C ASP A 30 9.38 21.38 6.35
N ALA A 31 9.63 21.29 7.66
CA ALA A 31 10.17 20.11 8.29
C ALA A 31 9.19 18.93 8.19
N GLN A 32 7.91 19.17 8.42
CA GLN A 32 6.88 18.14 8.30
C GLN A 32 6.69 17.68 6.86
N SER A 33 6.72 18.60 5.89
CA SER A 33 6.67 18.27 4.46
C SER A 33 7.84 17.37 4.03
N ARG A 34 9.07 17.71 4.45
CA ARG A 34 10.25 16.89 4.16
C ARG A 34 10.17 15.50 4.81
N SER A 35 9.68 15.42 6.04
CA SER A 35 9.47 14.13 6.70
C SER A 35 8.41 13.28 5.99
N ALA A 36 7.33 13.90 5.51
CA ALA A 36 6.31 13.23 4.73
C ALA A 36 6.87 12.73 3.38
N GLU A 37 7.65 13.55 2.66
CA GLU A 37 8.32 13.15 1.42
C GLU A 37 9.28 11.97 1.62
N GLN A 38 10.09 11.99 2.67
CA GLN A 38 10.97 10.88 3.03
C GLN A 38 10.16 9.62 3.36
N GLY A 39 9.06 9.76 4.10
CA GLY A 39 8.14 8.67 4.39
C GLY A 39 7.52 8.07 3.14
N ILE A 40 7.10 8.89 2.17
CA ILE A 40 6.56 8.45 0.89
C ILE A 40 7.62 7.69 0.07
N GLN A 41 8.85 8.21 0.01
CA GLN A 41 9.94 7.54 -0.70
C GLN A 41 10.28 6.19 -0.07
N GLU A 42 10.32 6.10 1.26
CA GLU A 42 10.58 4.86 1.98
C GLU A 42 9.45 3.84 1.77
N GLN A 43 8.18 4.26 1.81
CA GLN A 43 7.04 3.42 1.53
C GLN A 43 7.09 2.84 0.10
N ARG A 44 7.43 3.66 -0.88
CA ARG A 44 7.62 3.19 -2.27
C ARG A 44 8.75 2.19 -2.38
N ARG A 45 9.91 2.47 -1.76
CA ARG A 45 11.05 1.55 -1.78
C ARG A 45 10.72 0.21 -1.16
N GLN A 46 10.01 0.20 -0.02
CA GLN A 46 9.57 -1.03 0.63
C GLN A 46 8.57 -1.81 -0.23
N PHE A 47 7.65 -1.13 -0.90
CA PHE A 47 6.72 -1.76 -1.82
C PHE A 47 7.43 -2.36 -3.03
N ASP A 48 8.38 -1.64 -3.64
CA ASP A 48 9.16 -2.11 -4.77
C ASP A 48 10.01 -3.33 -4.38
N ALA A 49 10.63 -3.31 -3.21
CA ALA A 49 11.39 -4.45 -2.69
C ALA A 49 10.48 -5.67 -2.45
N ALA A 50 9.30 -5.47 -1.87
CA ALA A 50 8.32 -6.53 -1.69
C ALA A 50 7.84 -7.09 -3.03
N THR A 51 7.56 -6.23 -4.01
CA THR A 51 7.17 -6.63 -5.37
C THR A 51 8.24 -7.47 -6.03
N GLN A 52 9.50 -7.06 -5.97
CA GLN A 52 10.63 -7.83 -6.52
C GLN A 52 10.77 -9.21 -5.84
N LEU A 53 10.54 -9.27 -4.53
CA LEU A 53 10.60 -10.53 -3.78
C LEU A 53 9.49 -11.51 -4.19
N PHE A 54 8.28 -11.02 -4.43
CA PHE A 54 7.14 -11.86 -4.80
C PHE A 54 7.07 -12.19 -6.30
N GLN A 55 7.69 -11.38 -7.15
CA GLN A 55 7.63 -11.52 -8.60
C GLN A 55 7.98 -12.94 -9.11
N PRO A 56 9.05 -13.63 -8.65
CA PRO A 56 9.36 -14.98 -9.10
C PRO A 56 8.24 -15.99 -8.79
N TYR A 57 7.59 -15.84 -7.64
CA TYR A 57 6.48 -16.73 -7.23
C TYR A 57 5.24 -16.49 -8.07
N VAL A 58 4.92 -15.24 -8.37
CA VAL A 58 3.80 -14.89 -9.25
C VAL A 58 4.04 -15.42 -10.65
N GLN A 59 5.25 -15.26 -11.20
CA GLN A 59 5.60 -15.76 -12.53
C GLN A 59 5.55 -17.31 -12.58
N ALA A 60 6.07 -17.98 -11.55
CA ALA A 60 5.98 -19.43 -11.45
C ALA A 60 4.52 -19.91 -11.37
N GLY A 61 3.66 -19.18 -10.64
CA GLY A 61 2.23 -19.48 -10.58
C GLY A 61 1.52 -19.33 -11.93
N VAL A 62 1.83 -18.29 -12.69
CA VAL A 62 1.28 -18.08 -14.05
C VAL A 62 1.72 -19.21 -14.97
N GLY A 63 3.01 -19.52 -15.03
CA GLY A 63 3.52 -20.62 -15.86
C GLY A 63 2.95 -22.00 -15.46
N SER A 64 2.71 -22.23 -14.15
CA SER A 64 2.06 -23.43 -13.68
C SER A 64 0.58 -23.51 -14.10
N LEU A 65 -0.13 -22.40 -14.07
CA LEU A 65 -1.51 -22.31 -14.52
C LEU A 65 -1.62 -22.60 -16.03
N GLU A 66 -0.72 -22.08 -16.85
CA GLU A 66 -0.66 -22.37 -18.28
C GLU A 66 -0.44 -23.87 -18.55
N GLN A 67 0.49 -24.49 -17.83
CA GLN A 67 0.72 -25.92 -17.95
C GLN A 67 -0.48 -26.76 -17.48
N GLN A 68 -1.18 -26.34 -16.41
CA GLN A 68 -2.43 -26.99 -16.00
C GLN A 68 -3.50 -26.91 -17.08
N GLN A 69 -3.66 -25.73 -17.68
CA GLN A 69 -4.62 -25.51 -18.77
C GLN A 69 -4.29 -26.38 -20.00
N ALA A 70 -3.00 -26.53 -20.33
CA ALA A 70 -2.56 -27.41 -21.38
C ALA A 70 -2.89 -28.87 -21.07
N LEU A 71 -2.59 -29.37 -19.85
CA LEU A 71 -2.92 -30.74 -19.44
C LEU A 71 -4.42 -31.01 -19.46
N LEU A 72 -5.25 -30.03 -19.12
CA LEU A 72 -6.72 -30.11 -19.18
C LEU A 72 -7.30 -29.99 -20.59
N GLY A 73 -6.49 -29.66 -21.58
CA GLY A 73 -6.92 -29.45 -22.96
C GLY A 73 -7.61 -28.10 -23.22
N LEU A 74 -7.54 -27.17 -22.26
CA LEU A 74 -8.11 -25.83 -22.42
C LEU A 74 -7.37 -24.98 -23.46
N GLY A 75 -6.10 -25.32 -23.72
CA GLY A 75 -5.30 -24.73 -24.81
C GLY A 75 -5.50 -25.39 -26.17
N GLY A 76 -6.43 -26.37 -26.27
CA GLY A 76 -6.67 -27.14 -27.47
C GLY A 76 -5.99 -28.54 -27.47
N PRO A 77 -6.36 -29.43 -28.39
CA PRO A 77 -5.89 -30.81 -28.38
C PRO A 77 -4.38 -30.92 -28.66
N GLU A 78 -3.81 -30.00 -29.45
CA GLU A 78 -2.37 -29.98 -29.74
C GLU A 78 -1.55 -29.65 -28.48
N ALA A 79 -1.93 -28.61 -27.73
CA ALA A 79 -1.28 -28.23 -26.47
C ALA A 79 -1.37 -29.35 -25.42
N GLN A 80 -2.51 -30.04 -25.37
CA GLN A 80 -2.69 -31.19 -24.48
C GLN A 80 -1.76 -32.37 -24.88
N ALA A 81 -1.70 -32.70 -26.17
CA ALA A 81 -0.85 -33.73 -26.66
C ALA A 81 0.64 -33.45 -26.37
N GLU A 82 1.09 -32.20 -26.59
CA GLU A 82 2.46 -31.78 -26.31
C GLU A 82 2.79 -31.91 -24.81
N ALA A 83 1.88 -31.41 -23.91
CA ALA A 83 2.06 -31.50 -22.48
C ALA A 83 2.14 -32.95 -21.99
N ILE A 84 1.31 -33.87 -22.51
CA ILE A 84 1.35 -35.31 -22.19
C ILE A 84 2.63 -35.93 -22.75
N GLN A 85 3.01 -35.64 -23.98
CA GLN A 85 4.23 -36.13 -24.59
C GLN A 85 5.49 -35.69 -23.81
N ALA A 86 5.52 -34.45 -23.32
CA ALA A 86 6.60 -33.96 -22.47
C ALA A 86 6.77 -34.80 -21.19
N ILE A 87 5.67 -35.26 -20.58
CA ILE A 87 5.70 -36.18 -19.43
C ILE A 87 6.20 -37.54 -19.84
N GLU A 88 5.68 -38.09 -20.93
CA GLU A 88 6.00 -39.44 -21.40
C GLU A 88 7.47 -39.60 -21.86
N THR A 89 8.00 -38.55 -22.51
CA THR A 89 9.41 -38.53 -22.94
C THR A 89 10.37 -38.09 -21.85
N GLY A 90 9.84 -37.61 -20.72
CA GLY A 90 10.63 -37.14 -19.58
C GLY A 90 11.48 -38.25 -18.95
N PRO A 91 12.70 -37.92 -18.46
CA PRO A 91 13.63 -38.92 -17.93
C PRO A 91 13.07 -39.69 -16.70
N ARG A 92 12.22 -39.05 -15.91
CA ARG A 92 11.57 -39.67 -14.75
C ARG A 92 10.59 -40.74 -15.16
N PHE A 93 9.74 -40.47 -16.16
CA PHE A 93 8.81 -41.47 -16.68
C PHE A 93 9.57 -42.68 -17.27
N GLN A 94 10.57 -42.44 -18.10
CA GLN A 94 11.35 -43.48 -18.71
C GLN A 94 12.12 -44.34 -17.70
N ALA A 95 12.64 -43.75 -16.62
CA ALA A 95 13.31 -44.47 -15.56
C ALA A 95 12.34 -45.40 -14.80
N LEU A 96 11.17 -44.85 -14.41
CA LEU A 96 10.15 -45.62 -13.71
C LEU A 96 9.52 -46.71 -14.61
N ALA A 97 9.33 -46.41 -15.90
CA ALA A 97 8.83 -47.38 -16.88
C ALA A 97 9.75 -48.56 -16.98
N ARG A 98 11.05 -48.34 -17.18
CA ARG A 98 12.04 -49.42 -17.24
C ARG A 98 12.07 -50.25 -15.95
N GLN A 99 12.12 -49.59 -14.80
CA GLN A 99 12.14 -50.26 -13.50
C GLN A 99 10.90 -51.14 -13.28
N GLY A 100 9.71 -50.64 -13.63
CA GLY A 100 8.47 -51.35 -13.49
C GLY A 100 8.34 -52.52 -14.47
N GLU A 101 8.74 -52.35 -15.72
CA GLU A 101 8.79 -53.42 -16.74
C GLU A 101 9.75 -54.52 -16.31
N GLU A 102 10.94 -54.18 -15.82
CA GLU A 102 11.89 -55.14 -15.28
C GLU A 102 11.32 -55.90 -14.09
N ALA A 103 10.63 -55.25 -13.17
CA ALA A 103 9.99 -55.89 -12.02
C ALA A 103 8.88 -56.86 -12.43
N ILE A 104 8.08 -56.52 -13.46
CA ILE A 104 7.05 -57.41 -14.02
C ILE A 104 7.71 -58.63 -14.65
N LEU A 105 8.78 -58.47 -15.41
CA LEU A 105 9.51 -59.56 -16.05
C LEU A 105 10.21 -60.46 -15.03
N GLN A 106 10.84 -59.92 -14.01
CA GLN A 106 11.48 -60.67 -12.94
C GLN A 106 10.45 -61.52 -12.15
N ASN A 107 9.31 -60.92 -11.81
CA ASN A 107 8.23 -61.64 -11.13
C ASN A 107 7.69 -62.79 -12.02
N ALA A 108 7.52 -62.51 -13.29
CA ALA A 108 7.10 -63.54 -14.27
C ALA A 108 8.12 -64.66 -14.44
N ALA A 109 9.41 -64.33 -14.42
CA ALA A 109 10.48 -65.36 -14.47
C ALA A 109 10.47 -66.26 -13.21
N ALA A 110 10.29 -65.67 -12.03
CA ALA A 110 10.24 -66.39 -10.75
C ALA A 110 9.00 -67.29 -10.63
N THR A 111 7.89 -66.92 -11.24
CA THR A 111 6.63 -67.69 -11.21
C THR A 111 6.45 -68.66 -12.40
N GLY A 112 7.43 -68.76 -13.31
CA GLY A 112 7.38 -69.65 -14.49
C GLY A 112 6.42 -69.17 -15.60
N GLY A 113 5.89 -67.93 -15.49
CA GLY A 113 4.83 -67.41 -16.35
C GLY A 113 5.31 -66.63 -17.58
N LEU A 114 6.60 -66.66 -17.96
CA LEU A 114 7.17 -65.80 -19.03
C LEU A 114 6.48 -65.89 -20.41
N ARG A 115 5.75 -66.94 -20.66
CA ARG A 115 5.03 -67.17 -21.94
C ARG A 115 3.52 -67.03 -21.80
N GLY A 116 3.03 -66.55 -20.68
CA GLY A 116 1.59 -66.34 -20.44
C GLY A 116 1.07 -65.00 -21.00
N GLY A 117 -0.15 -65.03 -21.56
CA GLY A 117 -0.81 -63.86 -22.08
C GLY A 117 -1.04 -62.76 -21.03
N ASN A 118 -1.07 -63.12 -19.75
CA ASN A 118 -1.22 -62.20 -18.62
C ASN A 118 -0.05 -61.20 -18.51
N ILE A 119 1.20 -61.59 -18.89
CA ILE A 119 2.36 -60.68 -18.81
C ILE A 119 2.30 -59.64 -19.90
N GLN A 120 1.91 -60.04 -21.09
CA GLN A 120 1.72 -59.12 -22.21
C GLN A 120 0.60 -58.10 -21.89
N ALA A 121 -0.48 -58.57 -21.26
CA ALA A 121 -1.55 -57.69 -20.79
C ALA A 121 -1.08 -56.76 -19.67
N ALA A 122 -0.29 -57.27 -18.69
CA ALA A 122 0.26 -56.45 -17.61
C ALA A 122 1.21 -55.36 -18.14
N LEU A 123 2.12 -55.69 -19.05
CA LEU A 123 3.04 -54.75 -19.69
C LEU A 123 2.29 -53.71 -20.54
N GLY A 124 1.25 -54.14 -21.28
CA GLY A 124 0.42 -53.27 -22.09
C GLY A 124 -0.39 -52.24 -21.28
N GLN A 125 -0.80 -52.61 -20.06
CA GLN A 125 -1.55 -51.73 -19.17
C GLN A 125 -0.66 -50.89 -18.24
N PHE A 126 0.57 -51.31 -17.97
CA PHE A 126 1.46 -50.66 -17.01
C PHE A 126 1.82 -49.22 -17.41
N ARG A 127 2.30 -49.01 -18.64
CA ARG A 127 2.68 -47.68 -19.13
C ARG A 127 1.51 -46.66 -19.10
N PRO A 128 0.31 -47.01 -19.64
CA PRO A 128 -0.84 -46.08 -19.57
C PRO A 128 -1.25 -45.72 -18.13
N GLN A 129 -1.28 -46.74 -17.23
CA GLN A 129 -1.62 -46.50 -15.82
C GLN A 129 -0.59 -45.62 -15.12
N MET A 130 0.70 -45.84 -15.39
CA MET A 130 1.78 -45.01 -14.85
C MET A 130 1.73 -43.58 -15.41
N LEU A 131 1.48 -43.42 -16.71
CA LEU A 131 1.31 -42.10 -17.34
C LEU A 131 0.17 -41.35 -16.69
N GLN A 132 -0.99 -41.98 -16.49
CA GLN A 132 -2.12 -41.38 -15.81
C GLN A 132 -1.78 -40.93 -14.38
N SER A 133 -1.07 -41.76 -13.62
CA SER A 133 -0.64 -41.42 -12.25
C SER A 133 0.35 -40.29 -12.25
N MET A 134 1.26 -40.21 -13.22
CA MET A 134 2.21 -39.10 -13.35
C MET A 134 1.54 -37.79 -13.78
N ILE A 135 0.55 -37.86 -14.67
CA ILE A 135 -0.25 -36.67 -15.03
C ILE A 135 -0.97 -36.13 -13.80
N GLN A 136 -1.60 -37.00 -12.99
CA GLN A 136 -2.26 -36.55 -11.74
C GLN A 136 -1.27 -35.94 -10.76
N GLN A 137 -0.09 -36.56 -10.58
CA GLN A 137 0.95 -36.03 -9.71
C GLN A 137 1.49 -34.69 -10.21
N GLN A 138 1.73 -34.57 -11.53
CA GLN A 138 2.17 -33.32 -12.13
C GLN A 138 1.13 -32.22 -11.96
N TYR A 139 -0.14 -32.54 -12.20
CA TYR A 139 -1.24 -31.61 -11.98
C TYR A 139 -1.32 -31.12 -10.54
N ALA A 140 -1.21 -32.01 -9.57
CA ALA A 140 -1.20 -31.66 -8.15
C ALA A 140 -0.01 -30.76 -7.78
N ASN A 141 1.19 -31.05 -8.32
CA ASN A 141 2.37 -30.20 -8.11
C ASN A 141 2.18 -28.80 -8.72
N LEU A 142 1.65 -28.74 -9.94
CA LEU A 142 1.36 -27.45 -10.60
C LEU A 142 0.28 -26.66 -9.84
N ALA A 143 -0.76 -27.33 -9.32
CA ALA A 143 -1.78 -26.70 -8.49
C ALA A 143 -1.16 -26.05 -7.25
N GLY A 144 -0.27 -26.75 -6.55
CA GLY A 144 0.44 -26.17 -5.40
C GLY A 144 1.28 -24.94 -5.76
N ILE A 145 1.95 -24.94 -6.92
CA ILE A 145 2.71 -23.76 -7.37
C ILE A 145 1.78 -22.62 -7.78
N THR A 146 0.66 -22.91 -8.42
CA THR A 146 -0.37 -21.93 -8.77
C THR A 146 -0.95 -21.27 -7.52
N ASP A 147 -1.24 -22.03 -6.46
CA ASP A 147 -1.73 -21.52 -5.19
C ASP A 147 -0.71 -20.59 -4.52
N VAL A 148 0.57 -20.95 -4.53
CA VAL A 148 1.65 -20.08 -4.04
C VAL A 148 1.73 -18.79 -4.86
N GLY A 149 1.61 -18.87 -6.18
CA GLY A 149 1.59 -17.73 -7.07
C GLY A 149 0.41 -16.79 -6.78
N GLN A 150 -0.77 -17.35 -6.64
CA GLN A 150 -1.99 -16.60 -6.31
C GLN A 150 -1.90 -15.95 -4.92
N ALA A 151 -1.44 -16.68 -3.92
CA ALA A 151 -1.23 -16.13 -2.58
C ALA A 151 -0.20 -14.99 -2.58
N SER A 152 0.87 -15.11 -3.38
CA SER A 152 1.90 -14.09 -3.53
C SER A 152 1.35 -12.83 -4.23
N ALA A 153 0.54 -13.00 -5.28
CA ALA A 153 -0.14 -11.90 -5.97
C ALA A 153 -1.14 -11.18 -5.04
N ALA A 154 -1.90 -11.93 -4.24
CA ALA A 154 -2.83 -11.35 -3.26
C ALA A 154 -2.10 -10.56 -2.17
N ARG A 155 -0.97 -11.06 -1.66
CA ARG A 155 -0.12 -10.34 -0.69
C ARG A 155 0.46 -9.06 -1.29
N GLN A 156 0.92 -9.11 -2.53
CA GLN A 156 1.43 -7.94 -3.24
C GLN A 156 0.34 -6.88 -3.42
N ALA A 157 -0.88 -7.29 -3.82
CA ALA A 157 -2.02 -6.38 -3.93
C ALA A 157 -2.39 -5.75 -2.58
N GLY A 158 -2.43 -6.54 -1.49
CA GLY A 158 -2.67 -6.05 -0.13
C GLY A 158 -1.60 -5.07 0.35
N ALA A 159 -0.32 -5.37 0.08
CA ALA A 159 0.79 -4.46 0.37
C ALA A 159 0.66 -3.15 -0.42
N GLY A 160 0.26 -3.22 -1.69
CA GLY A 160 0.00 -2.05 -2.54
C GLY A 160 -1.11 -1.17 -1.99
N GLN A 161 -2.22 -1.74 -1.55
CA GLN A 161 -3.32 -1.00 -0.94
C GLN A 161 -2.91 -0.33 0.36
N THR A 162 -2.17 -1.02 1.23
CA THR A 162 -1.66 -0.46 2.49
C THR A 162 -0.69 0.68 2.21
N THR A 163 0.24 0.50 1.27
CA THR A 163 1.20 1.53 0.86
C THR A 163 0.49 2.75 0.30
N ALA A 164 -0.51 2.57 -0.58
CA ALA A 164 -1.30 3.66 -1.14
C ALA A 164 -2.06 4.45 -0.05
N SER A 165 -2.66 3.76 0.93
CA SER A 165 -3.34 4.39 2.05
C SER A 165 -2.38 5.19 2.93
N ASN A 166 -1.20 4.64 3.23
CA ASN A 166 -0.17 5.32 4.02
C ASN A 166 0.36 6.57 3.29
N ILE A 167 0.63 6.46 2.00
CA ILE A 167 1.05 7.58 1.16
C ILE A 167 -0.05 8.65 1.12
N GLY A 168 -1.33 8.26 0.98
CA GLY A 168 -2.47 9.18 1.03
C GLY A 168 -2.55 9.95 2.35
N ASN A 169 -2.34 9.26 3.47
CA ASN A 169 -2.29 9.88 4.80
C ASN A 169 -1.12 10.86 4.95
N LEU A 170 0.06 10.53 4.41
CA LEU A 170 1.23 11.41 4.43
C LEU A 170 0.99 12.68 3.59
N TYR A 171 0.36 12.56 2.42
CA TYR A 171 -0.05 13.73 1.63
C TYR A 171 -1.10 14.56 2.36
N GLY A 172 -2.06 13.94 3.05
CA GLY A 172 -3.04 14.63 3.90
C GLY A 172 -2.37 15.44 5.01
N GLN A 173 -1.39 14.85 5.71
CA GLN A 173 -0.60 15.52 6.74
C GLN A 173 0.22 16.70 6.18
N GLN A 174 0.84 16.51 5.01
CA GLN A 174 1.58 17.57 4.31
C GLN A 174 0.66 18.74 3.95
N GLY A 175 -0.52 18.45 3.40
CA GLY A 175 -1.52 19.47 3.07
C GLY A 175 -2.01 20.22 4.30
N ALA A 176 -2.29 19.52 5.40
CA ALA A 176 -2.69 20.13 6.67
C ALA A 176 -1.60 21.02 7.27
N ALA A 177 -0.33 20.59 7.19
CA ALA A 177 0.80 21.39 7.66
C ALA A 177 0.95 22.70 6.87
N GLN A 178 0.82 22.64 5.55
CA GLN A 178 0.89 23.83 4.68
C GLN A 178 -0.29 24.76 4.92
N ALA A 179 -1.51 24.23 5.01
CA ALA A 179 -2.71 25.03 5.30
C ALA A 179 -2.61 25.69 6.69
N GLY A 180 -2.16 24.95 7.71
CA GLY A 180 -1.94 25.47 9.06
C GLY A 180 -0.93 26.61 9.09
N ALA A 181 0.17 26.49 8.35
CA ALA A 181 1.18 27.55 8.25
C ALA A 181 0.62 28.82 7.59
N GLN A 182 -0.23 28.68 6.57
CA GLN A 182 -0.91 29.82 5.91
C GLN A 182 -1.92 30.49 6.84
N LEU A 183 -2.69 29.71 7.62
CA LEU A 183 -3.64 30.27 8.59
C LEU A 183 -2.93 31.07 9.70
N VAL A 184 -1.85 30.51 10.26
CA VAL A 184 -1.04 31.21 11.29
C VAL A 184 -0.45 32.49 10.71
N GLN A 185 0.00 32.47 9.45
CA GLN A 185 0.49 33.67 8.78
C GLN A 185 -0.62 34.71 8.61
N GLY A 186 -1.82 34.29 8.16
CA GLY A 186 -2.98 35.19 8.02
C GLY A 186 -3.40 35.84 9.35
N GLN A 187 -3.45 35.03 10.43
CA GLN A 187 -3.74 35.54 11.78
C GLN A 187 -2.66 36.47 12.29
N ALA A 188 -1.38 36.18 12.05
CA ALA A 188 -0.27 37.04 12.45
C ALA A 188 -0.33 38.40 11.76
N TYR A 189 -0.66 38.45 10.47
CA TYR A 189 -0.87 39.73 9.76
C TYR A 189 -2.14 40.45 10.23
N GLY A 190 -3.25 39.73 10.41
CA GLY A 190 -4.51 40.29 10.91
C GLY A 190 -4.37 40.93 12.30
N SER A 191 -3.68 40.22 13.23
CA SER A 191 -3.42 40.75 14.57
C SER A 191 -2.47 41.94 14.58
N ALA A 192 -1.47 41.96 13.71
CA ALA A 192 -0.56 43.07 13.56
C ALA A 192 -1.29 44.34 13.04
N ILE A 193 -2.15 44.18 12.02
CA ILE A 193 -2.94 45.29 11.46
C ILE A 193 -3.99 45.76 12.48
N GLY A 194 -4.69 44.85 13.16
CA GLY A 194 -5.64 45.18 14.22
C GLY A 194 -5.02 45.86 15.43
N GLY A 195 -3.81 45.46 15.81
CA GLY A 195 -3.02 46.09 16.87
C GLY A 195 -2.65 47.57 16.50
N ILE A 196 -2.21 47.77 15.27
CA ILE A 196 -1.90 49.12 14.77
C ILE A 196 -3.17 49.97 14.70
N GLY A 197 -4.28 49.45 14.20
CA GLY A 197 -5.57 50.13 14.14
C GLY A 197 -6.09 50.57 15.52
N ASN A 198 -5.95 49.70 16.53
CA ASN A 198 -6.31 50.04 17.91
C ASN A 198 -5.42 51.13 18.52
N LEU A 199 -4.12 51.10 18.24
CA LEU A 199 -3.19 52.14 18.70
C LEU A 199 -3.49 53.49 18.05
N PHE A 200 -3.76 53.52 16.75
CA PHE A 200 -4.19 54.74 16.06
C PHE A 200 -5.56 55.22 16.56
N GLY A 201 -6.53 54.32 16.79
CA GLY A 201 -7.83 54.65 17.36
C GLY A 201 -7.75 55.22 18.78
N GLN A 202 -6.87 54.66 19.64
CA GLN A 202 -6.61 55.23 20.97
C GLN A 202 -5.92 56.60 20.90
N ALA A 203 -4.90 56.75 20.04
CA ALA A 203 -4.22 58.02 19.86
C ALA A 203 -5.16 59.14 19.39
N MET A 204 -6.06 58.86 18.44
CA MET A 204 -7.09 59.80 17.99
C MET A 204 -8.10 60.14 19.08
N ARG A 205 -8.49 59.21 19.94
CA ARG A 205 -9.40 59.44 21.06
C ARG A 205 -8.78 60.29 22.16
N TYR A 206 -7.51 60.10 22.45
CA TYR A 206 -6.76 60.95 23.37
C TYR A 206 -6.68 62.39 22.86
N GLN A 207 -6.60 62.61 21.54
CA GLN A 207 -6.54 63.93 20.93
C GLN A 207 -7.91 64.60 20.83
N ALA A 208 -9.02 63.80 20.81
CA ALA A 208 -10.40 64.29 20.69
C ALA A 208 -11.14 64.52 22.03
N GLY A 209 -10.55 64.17 23.19
CA GLY A 209 -11.11 64.38 24.51
C GLY A 209 -12.43 63.64 24.80
N GLN A 210 -12.71 62.50 24.12
CA GLN A 210 -13.97 61.79 24.31
C GLN A 210 -13.87 60.72 25.38
N PRO A 211 -14.90 60.51 26.24
CA PRO A 211 -14.92 59.43 27.24
C PRO A 211 -14.93 58.04 26.57
N GLN A 212 -14.22 57.07 27.16
CA GLN A 212 -14.09 55.69 26.68
C GLN A 212 -15.47 55.04 26.55
N PRO A 213 -15.76 54.37 25.43
CA PRO A 213 -16.90 53.49 25.40
C PRO A 213 -16.63 52.27 26.30
N THR A 214 -17.53 52.01 27.22
CA THR A 214 -17.59 50.82 28.06
C THR A 214 -17.44 49.55 27.20
N ALA A 215 -16.64 48.61 27.67
CA ALA A 215 -16.34 47.33 26.98
C ALA A 215 -17.61 46.66 26.47
N LEU A 216 -17.58 46.29 25.20
CA LEU A 216 -18.61 45.41 24.64
C LEU A 216 -18.64 44.11 25.44
N ALA A 217 -19.84 43.72 25.86
CA ALA A 217 -20.10 42.48 26.62
C ALA A 217 -19.40 41.30 25.98
N SER A 218 -18.77 40.46 26.80
CA SER A 218 -18.10 39.24 26.34
C SER A 218 -19.12 38.29 25.72
N PRO A 219 -18.73 37.39 24.81
CA PRO A 219 -19.63 36.40 24.19
C PRO A 219 -20.41 35.51 25.19
N GLN A 220 -19.95 35.45 26.44
CA GLN A 220 -20.62 34.71 27.53
C GLN A 220 -21.81 35.50 28.13
N GLU A 221 -21.85 36.82 28.08
CA GLU A 221 -23.00 37.60 28.57
C GLU A 221 -24.18 37.59 27.59
N LEU A 222 -23.94 37.39 26.30
CA LEU A 222 -24.99 37.26 25.28
C LEU A 222 -25.77 35.95 25.37
N SER A 223 -25.22 34.90 26.01
CA SER A 223 -25.90 33.61 26.17
C SER A 223 -26.97 33.59 27.26
N ASN A 224 -27.01 34.62 28.13
CA ASN A 224 -27.95 34.71 29.25
C ASN A 224 -29.12 35.65 28.99
N LEU A 225 -29.33 36.14 27.78
CA LEU A 225 -30.51 36.95 27.45
C LEU A 225 -31.75 36.01 27.27
N PRO A 226 -32.88 36.30 27.93
CA PRO A 226 -34.05 35.38 28.01
C PRO A 226 -34.85 35.27 26.70
N VAL A 227 -34.35 35.70 25.55
CA VAL A 227 -35.12 35.82 24.31
C VAL A 227 -35.02 34.55 23.42
N PHE A 228 -34.15 33.59 23.76
CA PHE A 228 -33.94 32.38 22.93
C PHE A 228 -34.47 31.05 23.49
N GLN A 229 -35.35 31.10 24.52
CA GLN A 229 -36.10 29.91 24.97
C GLN A 229 -37.56 29.97 24.48
N LYS A 230 -37.76 29.85 23.19
CA LYS A 230 -39.01 29.34 22.58
C LYS A 230 -38.83 29.24 21.07
N PHE A 231 -38.49 28.03 20.59
CA PHE A 231 -39.14 27.29 19.49
C PHE A 231 -38.42 25.96 19.35
#